data_f713f94cc0074404b5ee31adaac9baeb
#
_entry.id   f713f94cc0074404b5ee31adaac9baeb
#
_cell.length_a   1.000
_cell.length_b   1.000
_cell.length_c   1.000
_cell.angle_alpha   90.00
_cell.angle_beta   90.00
_cell.angle_gamma   90.00
#
_symmetry.space_group_name_H-M   'P 1'
#
loop_
_entity.id
_entity.type
_entity.pdbx_description
1 polymer ?
#
loop_
_entity_poly.entity_id
_entity_poly.type
_entity_poly.pdbx_seq_one_letter_code
_entity_poly.pdbx_strand_id
1 'polypeptide(L)'
;MFPALAQLFESVFDLFFPARCLHCNRGIASPKAVLCLYCEINLPLTYSHLMHPSPLKKYLFPALPLERVFALYVFEEGALIESLLYQFKYDGNKAIGVFFGRRLAGLIHHSKQAYDGIIGVPLHPKRKRKRGFNQVDVIGQTTAMLLSIPYFGEILQRVKHTPKLSQSKRDRGEILHNAFRLNPRVILPKGHYLLIDDILTTGATLSACSKVILEIAKVSLSIGTIVYRN
;
A
#
# COMPACT_ATOMS: atom_id res chain seq x y z
N MET A 1 -31.15 -16.71 -17.42
CA MET A 1 -31.11 -18.18 -17.54
C MET A 1 -29.70 -18.68 -18.00
N PHE A 2 -28.55 -18.29 -17.42
CA PHE A 2 -27.23 -18.84 -17.79
C PHE A 2 -26.12 -18.72 -16.72
N PRO A 3 -26.40 -18.56 -15.40
CA PRO A 3 -25.31 -18.59 -14.43
C PRO A 3 -24.74 -20.00 -14.18
N ALA A 4 -25.57 -21.04 -14.29
CA ALA A 4 -25.15 -22.43 -14.00
C ALA A 4 -24.20 -23.00 -15.06
N LEU A 5 -24.41 -22.69 -16.35
CA LEU A 5 -23.52 -23.14 -17.42
C LEU A 5 -22.12 -22.47 -17.32
N ALA A 6 -22.08 -21.18 -17.00
CA ALA A 6 -20.80 -20.46 -16.81
C ALA A 6 -20.01 -21.04 -15.62
N GLN A 7 -20.69 -21.35 -14.51
CA GLN A 7 -20.08 -22.00 -13.36
C GLN A 7 -19.56 -23.42 -13.67
N LEU A 8 -20.29 -24.18 -14.48
CA LEU A 8 -19.85 -25.51 -14.90
C LEU A 8 -18.60 -25.44 -15.79
N PHE A 9 -18.57 -24.48 -16.73
CA PHE A 9 -17.38 -24.24 -17.57
C PHE A 9 -16.17 -23.78 -16.74
N GLU A 10 -16.37 -22.87 -15.77
CA GLU A 10 -15.31 -22.45 -14.85
C GLU A 10 -14.79 -23.65 -14.03
N SER A 11 -15.67 -24.50 -13.50
CA SER A 11 -15.27 -25.66 -12.71
C SER A 11 -14.50 -26.70 -13.54
N VAL A 12 -14.90 -26.93 -14.80
CA VAL A 12 -14.18 -27.83 -15.72
C VAL A 12 -12.84 -27.23 -16.13
N PHE A 13 -12.79 -25.92 -16.38
CA PHE A 13 -11.55 -25.23 -16.71
C PHE A 13 -10.55 -25.24 -15.54
N ASP A 14 -11.01 -25.01 -14.31
CA ASP A 14 -10.21 -25.09 -13.09
C ASP A 14 -9.64 -26.48 -12.81
N LEU A 15 -10.30 -27.54 -13.29
CA LEU A 15 -9.79 -28.92 -13.19
C LEU A 15 -8.54 -29.14 -14.06
N PHE A 16 -8.49 -28.54 -15.25
CA PHE A 16 -7.36 -28.67 -16.18
C PHE A 16 -6.30 -27.58 -15.96
N PHE A 17 -6.71 -26.41 -15.48
CA PHE A 17 -5.87 -25.24 -15.23
C PHE A 17 -6.06 -24.69 -13.80
N PRO A 18 -5.71 -25.49 -12.78
CA PRO A 18 -5.92 -25.04 -11.40
C PRO A 18 -5.11 -23.78 -11.11
N ALA A 19 -5.73 -22.84 -10.40
CA ALA A 19 -5.04 -21.65 -9.93
C ALA A 19 -3.79 -22.06 -9.13
N ARG A 20 -2.68 -21.36 -9.33
CA ARG A 20 -1.40 -21.69 -8.73
C ARG A 20 -0.88 -20.55 -7.86
N CYS A 21 -0.23 -20.94 -6.77
CA CYS A 21 0.44 -20.01 -5.87
C CYS A 21 1.56 -19.25 -6.62
N LEU A 22 1.55 -17.91 -6.57
CA LEU A 22 2.51 -17.07 -7.27
C LEU A 22 3.96 -17.23 -6.81
N HIS A 23 4.20 -17.95 -5.72
CA HIS A 23 5.53 -18.21 -5.20
C HIS A 23 5.96 -19.68 -5.41
N CYS A 24 5.25 -20.62 -4.78
CA CYS A 24 5.69 -22.02 -4.78
C CYS A 24 5.04 -22.87 -5.88
N ASN A 25 4.20 -22.29 -6.73
CA ASN A 25 3.51 -22.91 -7.85
C ASN A 25 2.59 -24.10 -7.50
N ARG A 26 2.33 -24.35 -6.21
CA ARG A 26 1.34 -25.36 -5.77
C ARG A 26 -0.06 -24.90 -6.13
N GLY A 27 -0.95 -25.86 -6.40
CA GLY A 27 -2.37 -25.58 -6.61
C GLY A 27 -2.99 -24.87 -5.40
N ILE A 28 -3.90 -23.94 -5.65
CA ILE A 28 -4.66 -23.22 -4.62
C ILE A 28 -6.15 -23.42 -4.84
N ALA A 29 -6.89 -23.55 -3.73
CA ALA A 29 -8.30 -23.88 -3.77
C ALA A 29 -9.20 -22.74 -4.32
N SER A 30 -8.71 -21.50 -4.36
CA SER A 30 -9.48 -20.36 -4.84
C SER A 30 -8.74 -19.64 -5.96
N PRO A 31 -9.36 -19.47 -7.13
CA PRO A 31 -8.76 -18.70 -8.25
C PRO A 31 -8.55 -17.22 -7.92
N LYS A 32 -9.19 -16.72 -6.85
CA LYS A 32 -9.01 -15.34 -6.35
C LYS A 32 -7.85 -15.20 -5.35
N ALA A 33 -7.25 -16.31 -4.89
CA ALA A 33 -6.08 -16.28 -4.03
C ALA A 33 -4.81 -16.07 -4.87
N VAL A 34 -3.83 -15.40 -4.31
CA VAL A 34 -2.51 -15.19 -4.94
C VAL A 34 -1.46 -16.11 -4.34
N LEU A 35 -1.67 -16.58 -3.12
CA LEU A 35 -0.77 -17.48 -2.39
C LEU A 35 -1.53 -18.67 -1.83
N CYS A 36 -0.85 -19.81 -1.70
CA CYS A 36 -1.34 -20.90 -0.87
C CYS A 36 -1.19 -20.54 0.62
N LEU A 37 -1.95 -21.22 1.47
CA LEU A 37 -1.95 -20.98 2.91
C LEU A 37 -0.54 -21.05 3.52
N TYR A 38 0.27 -22.02 3.10
CA TYR A 38 1.65 -22.16 3.57
C TYR A 38 2.50 -20.91 3.26
N CYS A 39 2.44 -20.39 2.04
CA CYS A 39 3.18 -19.17 1.68
C CYS A 39 2.62 -17.94 2.39
N GLU A 40 1.31 -17.86 2.59
CA GLU A 40 0.67 -16.73 3.24
C GLU A 40 1.04 -16.62 4.72
N ILE A 41 1.05 -17.73 5.48
CA ILE A 41 1.42 -17.74 6.90
C ILE A 41 2.91 -17.50 7.13
N ASN A 42 3.76 -17.78 6.12
CA ASN A 42 5.21 -17.55 6.21
C ASN A 42 5.63 -16.14 5.72
N LEU A 43 4.68 -15.23 5.45
CA LEU A 43 5.03 -13.84 5.18
C LEU A 43 5.59 -13.18 6.46
N PRO A 44 6.71 -12.42 6.37
CA PRO A 44 7.41 -11.86 7.52
C PRO A 44 6.67 -10.65 8.10
N LEU A 45 5.74 -10.88 9.04
CA LEU A 45 4.97 -9.83 9.71
C LEU A 45 5.85 -8.96 10.59
N THR A 46 5.64 -7.63 10.59
CA THR A 46 6.38 -6.70 11.48
C THR A 46 5.83 -6.64 12.89
N TYR A 47 4.53 -6.90 13.06
CA TYR A 47 3.76 -6.64 14.30
C TYR A 47 3.86 -5.18 14.81
N SER A 48 4.39 -4.25 14.00
CA SER A 48 4.62 -2.85 14.38
C SER A 48 3.33 -2.08 14.71
N HIS A 49 2.19 -2.56 14.26
CA HIS A 49 0.87 -2.00 14.58
C HIS A 49 0.47 -2.21 16.05
N LEU A 50 1.06 -3.19 16.73
CA LEU A 50 0.84 -3.46 18.16
C LEU A 50 1.75 -2.63 19.06
N MET A 51 2.77 -1.98 18.50
CA MET A 51 3.76 -1.22 19.23
C MET A 51 3.39 0.26 19.27
N HIS A 52 3.37 0.86 20.47
CA HIS A 52 3.16 2.30 20.63
C HIS A 52 4.12 2.87 21.70
N PRO A 53 5.02 3.80 21.35
CA PRO A 53 5.28 4.33 20.01
C PRO A 53 5.89 3.30 19.07
N SER A 54 5.51 3.34 17.78
CA SER A 54 6.05 2.44 16.79
C SER A 54 7.54 2.70 16.52
N PRO A 55 8.39 1.67 16.46
CA PRO A 55 9.81 1.81 16.13
C PRO A 55 10.04 2.35 14.71
N LEU A 56 9.02 2.27 13.85
CA LEU A 56 9.10 2.79 12.49
C LEU A 56 9.02 4.32 12.41
N LYS A 57 8.57 4.98 13.47
CA LYS A 57 8.48 6.45 13.54
C LYS A 57 9.85 7.14 13.32
N LYS A 58 10.95 6.48 13.70
CA LYS A 58 12.32 6.98 13.52
C LYS A 58 12.77 7.16 12.06
N TYR A 59 12.08 6.52 11.10
CA TYR A 59 12.35 6.68 9.67
C TYR A 59 11.65 7.88 9.04
N LEU A 60 10.76 8.53 9.79
CA LEU A 60 10.07 9.73 9.37
C LEU A 60 10.73 10.95 10.03
N PHE A 61 10.48 12.13 9.50
CA PHE A 61 11.01 13.34 10.13
C PHE A 61 10.51 13.44 11.58
N PRO A 62 11.40 13.63 12.57
CA PRO A 62 11.06 13.56 14.00
C PRO A 62 9.95 14.52 14.45
N ALA A 63 9.77 15.63 13.73
CA ALA A 63 8.84 16.70 14.09
C ALA A 63 7.40 16.52 13.56
N LEU A 64 7.10 15.42 12.84
CA LEU A 64 5.75 15.23 12.32
C LEU A 64 4.81 14.68 13.42
N PRO A 65 3.67 15.36 13.70
CA PRO A 65 2.68 14.92 14.66
C PRO A 65 1.84 13.77 14.09
N LEU A 66 2.44 12.60 13.99
CA LEU A 66 1.78 11.39 13.49
C LEU A 66 1.24 10.56 14.65
N GLU A 67 0.00 10.13 14.53
CA GLU A 67 -0.66 9.27 15.51
C GLU A 67 -0.02 7.88 15.54
N ARG A 68 -0.02 7.18 14.41
CA ARG A 68 0.55 5.84 14.27
C ARG A 68 1.39 5.72 13.02
N VAL A 69 2.39 4.82 13.08
CA VAL A 69 3.22 4.42 11.92
C VAL A 69 3.41 2.92 11.98
N PHE A 70 3.01 2.21 10.94
CA PHE A 70 3.15 0.76 10.88
C PHE A 70 3.42 0.25 9.47
N ALA A 71 3.90 -0.97 9.37
CA ALA A 71 4.04 -1.74 8.15
C ALA A 71 3.50 -3.15 8.36
N LEU A 72 3.00 -3.81 7.31
CA LEU A 72 2.55 -5.20 7.42
C LEU A 72 3.74 -6.15 7.51
N TYR A 73 4.68 -6.05 6.58
CA TYR A 73 5.76 -7.00 6.38
C TYR A 73 7.14 -6.37 6.46
N VAL A 74 8.13 -7.15 6.87
CA VAL A 74 9.55 -6.82 6.72
C VAL A 74 9.99 -7.18 5.30
N PHE A 75 10.84 -6.34 4.69
CA PHE A 75 11.51 -6.69 3.44
C PHE A 75 12.68 -7.63 3.72
N GLU A 76 12.68 -8.76 3.05
CA GLU A 76 13.78 -9.72 3.05
C GLU A 76 14.19 -9.96 1.60
N GLU A 77 15.48 -9.80 1.31
CA GLU A 77 16.05 -10.00 -0.03
C GLU A 77 16.03 -11.49 -0.40
N GLY A 78 15.64 -11.81 -1.65
CA GLY A 78 15.47 -13.18 -2.09
C GLY A 78 14.19 -13.88 -1.59
N ALA A 79 13.43 -13.25 -0.68
CA ALA A 79 12.24 -13.84 -0.09
C ALA A 79 10.96 -13.61 -0.92
N LEU A 80 9.90 -14.33 -0.54
CA LEU A 80 8.56 -14.25 -1.12
C LEU A 80 8.07 -12.79 -1.26
N ILE A 81 8.28 -11.96 -0.25
CA ILE A 81 7.78 -10.58 -0.25
C ILE A 81 8.41 -9.72 -1.35
N GLU A 82 9.69 -9.93 -1.67
CA GLU A 82 10.35 -9.26 -2.79
C GLU A 82 9.77 -9.68 -4.13
N SER A 83 9.56 -10.99 -4.33
CA SER A 83 8.94 -11.53 -5.55
C SER A 83 7.53 -10.96 -5.77
N LEU A 84 6.70 -10.90 -4.74
CA LEU A 84 5.36 -10.30 -4.82
C LEU A 84 5.42 -8.82 -5.18
N LEU A 85 6.32 -8.05 -4.56
CA LEU A 85 6.48 -6.62 -4.88
C LEU A 85 6.95 -6.42 -6.33
N TYR A 86 7.84 -7.29 -6.83
CA TYR A 86 8.32 -7.23 -8.21
C TYR A 86 7.18 -7.46 -9.20
N GLN A 87 6.45 -8.59 -9.04
CA GLN A 87 5.32 -8.92 -9.90
C GLN A 87 4.24 -7.82 -9.87
N PHE A 88 3.96 -7.26 -8.69
CA PHE A 88 3.01 -6.16 -8.54
C PHE A 88 3.46 -4.89 -9.29
N LYS A 89 4.76 -4.57 -9.25
CA LYS A 89 5.30 -3.32 -9.83
C LYS A 89 5.58 -3.39 -11.32
N TYR A 90 5.92 -4.57 -11.83
CA TYR A 90 6.46 -4.71 -13.18
C TYR A 90 5.63 -5.62 -14.08
N ASP A 91 4.99 -6.66 -13.54
CA ASP A 91 4.16 -7.57 -14.32
C ASP A 91 2.66 -7.15 -14.33
N GLY A 92 2.34 -6.07 -13.61
CA GLY A 92 1.00 -5.50 -13.60
C GLY A 92 -0.05 -6.34 -12.88
N ASN A 93 0.37 -7.32 -12.05
CA ASN A 93 -0.54 -8.23 -11.37
C ASN A 93 -1.31 -7.52 -10.24
N LYS A 94 -2.48 -6.97 -10.58
CA LYS A 94 -3.34 -6.24 -9.62
C LYS A 94 -3.90 -7.13 -8.51
N ALA A 95 -3.99 -8.46 -8.71
CA ALA A 95 -4.48 -9.37 -7.67
C ALA A 95 -3.60 -9.31 -6.40
N ILE A 96 -2.28 -9.06 -6.56
CA ILE A 96 -1.37 -8.85 -5.44
C ILE A 96 -1.74 -7.57 -4.66
N GLY A 97 -2.12 -6.49 -5.35
CA GLY A 97 -2.58 -5.26 -4.71
C GLY A 97 -3.88 -5.47 -3.92
N VAL A 98 -4.81 -6.24 -4.47
CA VAL A 98 -6.05 -6.66 -3.78
C VAL A 98 -5.72 -7.51 -2.54
N PHE A 99 -4.79 -8.45 -2.66
CA PHE A 99 -4.30 -9.25 -1.53
C PHE A 99 -3.74 -8.37 -0.42
N PHE A 100 -2.85 -7.44 -0.74
CA PHE A 100 -2.29 -6.52 0.25
C PHE A 100 -3.34 -5.60 0.87
N GLY A 101 -4.30 -5.11 0.07
CA GLY A 101 -5.39 -4.29 0.58
C GLY A 101 -6.28 -5.05 1.57
N ARG A 102 -6.58 -6.33 1.31
CA ARG A 102 -7.31 -7.21 2.25
C ARG A 102 -6.55 -7.40 3.56
N ARG A 103 -5.24 -7.65 3.47
CA ARG A 103 -4.40 -7.82 4.68
C ARG A 103 -4.35 -6.54 5.50
N LEU A 104 -4.23 -5.38 4.84
CA LEU A 104 -4.22 -4.08 5.52
C LEU A 104 -5.57 -3.78 6.17
N ALA A 105 -6.68 -4.03 5.48
CA ALA A 105 -8.02 -3.88 6.06
C ALA A 105 -8.24 -4.78 7.27
N GLY A 106 -7.84 -6.05 7.20
CA GLY A 106 -7.91 -6.97 8.32
C GLY A 106 -7.12 -6.49 9.54
N LEU A 107 -5.89 -5.99 9.33
CA LEU A 107 -5.07 -5.44 10.40
C LEU A 107 -5.74 -4.23 11.06
N ILE A 108 -6.26 -3.28 10.27
CA ILE A 108 -6.95 -2.09 10.77
C ILE A 108 -8.19 -2.48 11.57
N HIS A 109 -9.00 -3.39 11.05
CA HIS A 109 -10.20 -3.88 11.73
C HIS A 109 -9.87 -4.50 13.10
N HIS A 110 -8.85 -5.36 13.18
CA HIS A 110 -8.43 -5.99 14.44
C HIS A 110 -7.82 -5.00 15.43
N SER A 111 -7.15 -3.95 14.95
CA SER A 111 -6.58 -2.92 15.82
C SER A 111 -7.62 -1.98 16.44
N LYS A 112 -8.89 -2.08 16.02
CA LYS A 112 -10.01 -1.19 16.40
C LYS A 112 -9.70 0.30 16.18
N GLN A 113 -8.75 0.61 15.30
CA GLN A 113 -8.41 1.97 14.95
C GLN A 113 -9.39 2.49 13.90
N ALA A 114 -10.07 3.59 14.21
CA ALA A 114 -10.94 4.25 13.26
C ALA A 114 -10.18 5.27 12.40
N TYR A 115 -10.53 5.31 11.12
CA TYR A 115 -10.05 6.31 10.17
C TYR A 115 -11.25 6.88 9.40
N ASP A 116 -11.23 8.19 9.13
CA ASP A 116 -12.25 8.87 8.33
C ASP A 116 -12.00 8.70 6.82
N GLY A 117 -10.85 8.15 6.44
CA GLY A 117 -10.53 7.81 5.06
C GLY A 117 -9.08 7.41 4.86
N ILE A 118 -8.79 6.96 3.65
CA ILE A 118 -7.46 6.53 3.23
C ILE A 118 -6.93 7.47 2.16
N ILE A 119 -5.68 7.89 2.28
CA ILE A 119 -4.96 8.71 1.31
C ILE A 119 -3.85 7.87 0.70
N GLY A 120 -3.79 7.80 -0.64
CA GLY A 120 -2.72 7.10 -1.35
C GLY A 120 -1.56 8.04 -1.71
N VAL A 121 -0.32 7.59 -1.53
CA VAL A 121 0.85 8.30 -2.05
C VAL A 121 0.82 8.30 -3.58
N PRO A 122 0.85 9.48 -4.25
CA PRO A 122 0.74 9.56 -5.69
C PRO A 122 2.02 9.12 -6.39
N LEU A 123 1.86 8.33 -7.43
CA LEU A 123 2.94 8.00 -8.36
C LEU A 123 3.17 9.15 -9.35
N HIS A 124 4.44 9.44 -9.68
CA HIS A 124 4.73 10.45 -10.69
C HIS A 124 4.12 10.07 -12.07
N PRO A 125 3.52 11.01 -12.85
CA PRO A 125 2.84 10.72 -14.11
C PRO A 125 3.66 9.91 -15.13
N LYS A 126 4.97 10.16 -15.24
CA LYS A 126 5.86 9.36 -16.09
C LYS A 126 5.93 7.88 -15.66
N ARG A 127 5.94 7.61 -14.35
CA ARG A 127 5.94 6.23 -13.81
C ARG A 127 4.56 5.59 -13.94
N LYS A 128 3.48 6.36 -13.73
CA LYS A 128 2.11 5.89 -13.92
C LYS A 128 1.87 5.46 -15.38
N ARG A 129 2.35 6.26 -16.35
CA ARG A 129 2.31 5.87 -17.78
C ARG A 129 3.09 4.59 -18.09
N LYS A 130 4.29 4.42 -17.51
CA LYS A 130 5.11 3.21 -17.71
C LYS A 130 4.49 1.95 -17.09
N ARG A 131 3.84 2.08 -15.93
CA ARG A 131 3.27 0.96 -15.17
C ARG A 131 1.78 0.70 -15.49
N GLY A 132 1.11 1.65 -16.16
CA GLY A 132 -0.31 1.59 -16.46
C GLY A 132 -1.22 1.97 -15.29
N PHE A 133 -0.77 1.84 -14.04
CA PHE A 133 -1.54 2.16 -12.83
C PHE A 133 -0.64 2.57 -11.67
N ASN A 134 -1.25 3.16 -10.62
CA ASN A 134 -0.58 3.38 -9.35
C ASN A 134 -0.88 2.20 -8.43
N GLN A 135 0.15 1.52 -7.96
CA GLN A 135 0.04 0.36 -7.07
C GLN A 135 -0.72 0.69 -5.78
N VAL A 136 -0.44 1.87 -5.22
CA VAL A 136 -1.05 2.34 -3.99
C VAL A 136 -2.56 2.53 -4.14
N ASP A 137 -3.03 2.92 -5.35
CA ASP A 137 -4.47 3.07 -5.61
C ASP A 137 -5.21 1.72 -5.48
N VAL A 138 -4.64 0.63 -5.99
CA VAL A 138 -5.25 -0.71 -5.88
C VAL A 138 -5.34 -1.15 -4.41
N ILE A 139 -4.27 -0.96 -3.64
CA ILE A 139 -4.22 -1.29 -2.22
C ILE A 139 -5.25 -0.44 -1.47
N GLY A 140 -5.21 0.89 -1.66
CA GLY A 140 -6.04 1.85 -0.94
C GLY A 140 -7.53 1.70 -1.22
N GLN A 141 -7.91 1.55 -2.48
CA GLN A 141 -9.30 1.31 -2.88
C GLN A 141 -9.84 0.01 -2.28
N THR A 142 -9.04 -1.07 -2.32
CA THR A 142 -9.46 -2.35 -1.72
C THR A 142 -9.62 -2.22 -0.21
N THR A 143 -8.67 -1.57 0.48
CA THR A 143 -8.74 -1.36 1.93
C THR A 143 -9.94 -0.51 2.31
N ALA A 144 -10.14 0.62 1.62
CA ALA A 144 -11.24 1.56 1.86
C ALA A 144 -12.60 0.90 1.66
N MET A 145 -12.77 0.13 0.58
CA MET A 145 -13.99 -0.62 0.30
C MET A 145 -14.32 -1.61 1.43
N LEU A 146 -13.34 -2.37 1.92
CA LEU A 146 -13.56 -3.36 2.97
C LEU A 146 -13.84 -2.74 4.35
N LEU A 147 -13.34 -1.53 4.59
CA LEU A 147 -13.59 -0.77 5.82
C LEU A 147 -14.81 0.16 5.70
N SER A 148 -15.46 0.24 4.53
CA SER A 148 -16.58 1.16 4.25
C SER A 148 -16.23 2.63 4.52
N ILE A 149 -15.00 3.06 4.18
CA ILE A 149 -14.52 4.44 4.31
C ILE A 149 -14.06 4.98 2.95
N PRO A 150 -14.04 6.32 2.73
CA PRO A 150 -13.62 6.90 1.46
C PRO A 150 -12.13 6.72 1.17
N TYR A 151 -11.78 6.64 -0.14
CA TYR A 151 -10.42 6.67 -0.66
C TYR A 151 -10.13 8.00 -1.38
N PHE A 152 -9.10 8.72 -0.93
CA PHE A 152 -8.68 10.02 -1.45
C PHE A 152 -7.38 9.90 -2.26
N GLY A 153 -7.43 9.20 -3.40
CA GLY A 153 -6.27 8.98 -4.27
C GLY A 153 -5.78 10.22 -5.02
N GLU A 154 -6.62 11.26 -5.10
CA GLU A 154 -6.33 12.47 -5.87
C GLU A 154 -6.03 13.71 -5.01
N ILE A 155 -6.10 13.61 -3.67
CA ILE A 155 -5.83 14.74 -2.77
C ILE A 155 -4.39 15.27 -2.88
N LEU A 156 -3.45 14.38 -3.18
CA LEU A 156 -2.05 14.71 -3.40
C LEU A 156 -1.67 14.61 -4.89
N GLN A 157 -0.91 15.57 -5.35
CA GLN A 157 -0.29 15.57 -6.67
C GLN A 157 1.23 15.57 -6.56
N ARG A 158 1.90 14.67 -7.28
CA ARG A 158 3.35 14.68 -7.39
C ARG A 158 3.77 15.53 -8.58
N VAL A 159 4.39 16.67 -8.31
CA VAL A 159 4.74 17.68 -9.34
C VAL A 159 6.16 17.59 -9.83
N LYS A 160 7.10 17.02 -9.04
CA LYS A 160 8.50 16.84 -9.47
C LYS A 160 8.85 15.38 -9.72
N HIS A 161 9.56 15.14 -10.81
CA HIS A 161 10.17 13.84 -11.09
C HIS A 161 11.52 13.76 -10.36
N THR A 162 11.61 12.94 -9.32
CA THR A 162 12.88 12.63 -8.66
C THR A 162 13.45 11.36 -9.27
N PRO A 163 14.64 11.41 -9.91
CA PRO A 163 15.34 10.23 -10.39
C PRO A 163 15.66 9.26 -9.24
N LYS A 164 15.87 7.97 -9.54
CA LYS A 164 16.25 6.95 -8.54
C LYS A 164 17.64 7.17 -7.91
N LEU A 165 18.42 8.10 -8.40
CA LEU A 165 19.84 8.28 -8.15
C LEU A 165 20.14 9.41 -7.15
N SER A 166 19.60 9.42 -5.96
CA SER A 166 20.16 10.25 -4.91
C SER A 166 20.78 9.37 -3.82
N GLN A 167 22.02 9.64 -3.52
CA GLN A 167 22.91 8.75 -2.79
C GLN A 167 22.83 8.87 -1.28
N SER A 168 22.32 9.98 -0.70
CA SER A 168 22.21 10.14 0.75
C SER A 168 20.76 10.31 1.27
N LYS A 169 20.56 9.98 2.56
CA LYS A 169 19.27 10.24 3.24
C LYS A 169 18.92 11.74 3.27
N ARG A 170 19.97 12.61 3.41
CA ARG A 170 19.85 14.07 3.51
C ARG A 170 19.40 14.67 2.18
N ASP A 171 20.04 14.27 1.07
CA ASP A 171 19.70 14.75 -0.27
C ASP A 171 18.28 14.37 -0.69
N ARG A 172 17.81 13.17 -0.28
CA ARG A 172 16.43 12.75 -0.57
C ARG A 172 15.38 13.61 0.14
N GLY A 173 15.66 14.10 1.33
CA GLY A 173 14.78 15.02 2.08
C GLY A 173 14.64 16.37 1.37
N GLU A 174 15.74 16.96 0.94
CA GLU A 174 15.78 18.26 0.25
C GLU A 174 15.18 18.19 -1.16
N ILE A 175 15.50 17.13 -1.92
CA ILE A 175 14.99 16.93 -3.28
C ILE A 175 13.46 16.72 -3.29
N LEU A 176 12.90 16.11 -2.24
CA LEU A 176 11.45 15.90 -2.10
C LEU A 176 10.71 17.10 -1.49
N HIS A 177 11.42 18.10 -1.00
CA HIS A 177 10.84 19.38 -0.64
C HIS A 177 10.15 19.98 -1.88
N ASN A 178 8.85 20.30 -1.76
CA ASN A 178 8.01 20.77 -2.87
C ASN A 178 7.79 19.75 -4.02
N ALA A 179 8.01 18.44 -3.79
CA ALA A 179 7.68 17.42 -4.79
C ALA A 179 6.19 17.06 -4.80
N PHE A 180 5.47 17.40 -3.75
CA PHE A 180 4.05 17.16 -3.58
C PHE A 180 3.30 18.45 -3.28
N ARG A 181 2.03 18.51 -3.70
CA ARG A 181 1.11 19.58 -3.37
C ARG A 181 -0.30 19.02 -3.20
N LEU A 182 -1.16 19.75 -2.50
CA LEU A 182 -2.58 19.45 -2.47
C LEU A 182 -3.22 19.71 -3.83
N ASN A 183 -4.18 18.89 -4.19
CA ASN A 183 -5.06 19.14 -5.32
C ASN A 183 -6.16 20.12 -4.89
N PRO A 184 -6.21 21.35 -5.44
CA PRO A 184 -7.19 22.35 -5.01
C PRO A 184 -8.65 21.98 -5.35
N ARG A 185 -8.85 20.95 -6.18
CA ARG A 185 -10.18 20.46 -6.55
C ARG A 185 -10.73 19.40 -5.61
N VAL A 186 -9.94 18.93 -4.65
CA VAL A 186 -10.34 17.88 -3.70
C VAL A 186 -10.32 18.47 -2.30
N ILE A 187 -11.47 18.42 -1.63
CA ILE A 187 -11.61 18.87 -0.25
C ILE A 187 -11.42 17.65 0.67
N LEU A 188 -10.51 17.77 1.63
CA LEU A 188 -10.35 16.79 2.69
C LEU A 188 -11.06 17.34 3.95
N PRO A 189 -12.14 16.69 4.43
CA PRO A 189 -12.81 17.08 5.67
C PRO A 189 -11.89 16.98 6.88
N LYS A 190 -12.27 17.62 8.00
CA LYS A 190 -11.62 17.36 9.28
C LYS A 190 -11.71 15.88 9.64
N GLY A 191 -10.65 15.30 10.19
CA GLY A 191 -10.67 13.88 10.58
C GLY A 191 -9.29 13.27 10.74
N HIS A 192 -9.30 11.97 11.00
CA HIS A 192 -8.11 11.14 11.13
C HIS A 192 -7.94 10.25 9.88
N TYR A 193 -6.86 10.45 9.16
CA TYR A 193 -6.61 9.76 7.89
C TYR A 193 -5.42 8.82 7.96
N LEU A 194 -5.50 7.75 7.17
CA LEU A 194 -4.39 6.82 6.96
C LEU A 194 -3.71 7.11 5.61
N LEU A 195 -2.49 7.63 5.64
CA LEU A 195 -1.63 7.75 4.46
C LEU A 195 -0.95 6.41 4.19
N ILE A 196 -1.12 5.88 2.98
CA ILE A 196 -0.53 4.59 2.60
C ILE A 196 0.47 4.70 1.47
N ASP A 197 1.52 3.83 1.53
CA ASP A 197 2.48 3.59 0.45
C ASP A 197 2.78 2.09 0.36
N ASP A 198 3.42 1.66 -0.73
CA ASP A 198 3.81 0.25 -0.91
C ASP A 198 5.01 -0.13 -0.04
N ILE A 199 5.98 0.77 0.16
CA ILE A 199 7.21 0.47 0.90
C ILE A 199 7.76 1.67 1.68
N LEU A 200 8.05 1.46 2.95
CA LEU A 200 8.81 2.37 3.79
C LEU A 200 10.30 2.01 3.74
N THR A 201 11.12 2.93 3.26
CA THR A 201 12.59 2.84 3.28
C THR A 201 13.16 3.98 4.13
N THR A 202 13.56 5.07 3.52
CA THR A 202 14.06 6.27 4.22
C THR A 202 12.95 7.14 4.80
N GLY A 203 11.68 6.86 4.50
CA GLY A 203 10.54 7.66 4.92
C GLY A 203 10.39 9.03 4.23
N ALA A 204 11.32 9.41 3.36
CA ALA A 204 11.35 10.74 2.76
C ALA A 204 10.07 11.08 1.95
N THR A 205 9.54 10.12 1.18
CA THR A 205 8.29 10.31 0.42
C THR A 205 7.09 10.51 1.36
N LEU A 206 6.95 9.62 2.33
CA LEU A 206 5.86 9.67 3.31
C LEU A 206 5.93 10.95 4.14
N SER A 207 7.14 11.36 4.58
CA SER A 207 7.34 12.60 5.31
C SER A 207 6.97 13.84 4.49
N ALA A 208 7.32 13.88 3.21
CA ALA A 208 6.98 14.99 2.32
C ALA A 208 5.46 15.07 2.07
N CYS A 209 4.78 13.92 1.86
CA CYS A 209 3.33 13.87 1.75
C CYS A 209 2.64 14.28 3.05
N SER A 210 3.12 13.80 4.19
CA SER A 210 2.56 14.12 5.51
C SER A 210 2.62 15.61 5.82
N LYS A 211 3.73 16.29 5.50
CA LYS A 211 3.86 17.75 5.68
C LYS A 211 2.74 18.49 4.96
N VAL A 212 2.52 18.15 3.68
CA VAL A 212 1.50 18.80 2.86
C VAL A 212 0.07 18.54 3.39
N ILE A 213 -0.21 17.32 3.87
CA ILE A 213 -1.54 16.99 4.41
C ILE A 213 -1.79 17.69 5.75
N LEU A 214 -0.78 17.74 6.62
CA LEU A 214 -0.89 18.33 7.96
C LEU A 214 -0.99 19.86 7.95
N GLU A 215 -0.82 20.52 6.80
CA GLU A 215 -1.17 21.93 6.62
C GLU A 215 -2.69 22.17 6.63
N ILE A 216 -3.49 21.11 6.39
CA ILE A 216 -4.95 21.19 6.47
C ILE A 216 -5.39 21.24 7.92
N ALA A 217 -6.13 22.27 8.29
CA ALA A 217 -6.62 22.45 9.65
C ALA A 217 -7.49 21.27 10.11
N LYS A 218 -7.28 20.82 11.37
CA LYS A 218 -8.06 19.75 12.01
C LYS A 218 -7.96 18.38 11.33
N VAL A 219 -6.86 18.12 10.64
CA VAL A 219 -6.51 16.80 10.11
C VAL A 219 -5.43 16.18 10.98
N SER A 220 -5.65 14.94 11.44
CA SER A 220 -4.63 14.09 12.04
C SER A 220 -4.27 12.94 11.10
N LEU A 221 -3.08 12.41 11.22
CA LEU A 221 -2.52 11.47 10.24
C LEU A 221 -1.83 10.28 10.90
N SER A 222 -2.15 9.11 10.39
CA SER A 222 -1.37 7.88 10.57
C SER A 222 -0.73 7.44 9.27
N ILE A 223 0.31 6.63 9.34
CA ILE A 223 1.00 6.06 8.18
C ILE A 223 0.95 4.54 8.25
N GLY A 224 0.54 3.93 7.13
CA GLY A 224 0.58 2.48 6.93
C GLY A 224 1.31 2.13 5.63
N THR A 225 2.21 1.14 5.69
CA THR A 225 2.87 0.63 4.49
C THR A 225 2.72 -0.88 4.39
N ILE A 226 2.83 -1.41 3.18
CA ILE A 226 2.80 -2.86 2.99
C ILE A 226 4.11 -3.45 3.46
N VAL A 227 5.22 -2.84 3.08
CA VAL A 227 6.54 -3.36 3.41
C VAL A 227 7.41 -2.29 4.06
N TYR A 228 8.19 -2.70 5.03
CA TYR A 228 9.29 -1.94 5.61
C TYR A 228 10.62 -2.56 5.20
N ARG A 229 11.55 -1.75 4.70
CA ARG A 229 12.92 -2.14 4.39
C ARG A 229 13.89 -1.31 5.23
N ASN A 230 14.73 -2.01 6.01
CA ASN A 230 15.81 -1.38 6.79
C ASN A 230 16.96 -0.92 5.90
#